data_88aaecd1a4fcb2e6c43e32207d4c6075
#
_entry.id   88aaecd1a4fcb2e6c43e32207d4c6075
#
_cell.length_a   1.000
_cell.length_b   1.000
_cell.length_c   1.000
_cell.angle_alpha   90.00
_cell.angle_beta   90.00
_cell.angle_gamma   90.00
#
_symmetry.space_group_name_H-M   'P 1'
#
loop_
_entity.id
_entity.type
_entity.pdbx_description
1 polymer ?
#
loop_
_entity_poly.entity_id
_entity_poly.type
_entity_poly.pdbx_seq_one_letter_code
_entity_poly.pdbx_strand_id
1 'polypeptide(L)'
;PLREENRDTYRYFGNPLYMYSLRQGIDDGFLAPYRVNRIVTTYDAAGWRPSAGEIDRYGREIPDGLYRTEDFERVVALKARTEAIARHLADFMKYNDRMAKTIVFCVDQEHAEEMRRALNNLNTDLVKKYPDYVCRVTSDEGAVGRGHCSRFQELETASPVILTTSQLLSTGIDAPTCKNIVLARVIGSMVEFKQIIGRGTRVRDDYDKYFFNILDYTGSATKHFADPDFDGEPVRIAEEEIGNEGCTIQERVVSSGEAEELDEEEHAYE
;
A
#
# COMPACT_ATOMS: atom_id res chain seq x y z
N PRO A 1 -8.78 2.90 25.35
CA PRO A 1 -10.14 3.37 25.10
C PRO A 1 -10.77 2.58 23.97
N LEU A 2 -11.98 2.03 24.19
CA LEU A 2 -12.72 1.33 23.15
C LEU A 2 -12.99 2.30 22.00
N ARG A 3 -12.50 2.00 20.79
CA ARG A 3 -12.80 2.80 19.59
C ARG A 3 -14.29 2.72 19.29
N GLU A 4 -14.90 3.81 18.82
CA GLU A 4 -16.34 3.89 18.55
C GLU A 4 -16.87 2.76 17.66
N GLU A 5 -16.10 2.34 16.67
CA GLU A 5 -16.44 1.26 15.73
C GLU A 5 -16.64 -0.11 16.39
N ASN A 6 -16.06 -0.34 17.58
CA ASN A 6 -16.19 -1.61 18.30
C ASN A 6 -17.27 -1.59 19.39
N ARG A 7 -17.88 -0.42 19.66
CA ARG A 7 -18.86 -0.27 20.75
C ARG A 7 -20.05 -1.21 20.62
N ASP A 8 -20.60 -1.35 19.40
CA ASP A 8 -21.78 -2.18 19.19
C ASP A 8 -21.44 -3.68 19.29
N THR A 9 -20.27 -4.09 18.85
CA THR A 9 -19.76 -5.46 18.96
C THR A 9 -19.57 -5.83 20.44
N TYR A 10 -18.91 -4.97 21.22
CA TYR A 10 -18.71 -5.20 22.65
C TYR A 10 -20.03 -5.14 23.45
N ARG A 11 -20.97 -4.31 23.00
CA ARG A 11 -22.30 -4.25 23.63
C ARG A 11 -23.11 -5.52 23.41
N TYR A 12 -22.95 -6.16 22.27
CA TYR A 12 -23.69 -7.39 21.93
C TYR A 12 -23.02 -8.65 22.46
N PHE A 13 -21.70 -8.78 22.28
CA PHE A 13 -20.96 -10.01 22.64
C PHE A 13 -20.25 -9.94 24.00
N GLY A 14 -20.22 -8.79 24.65
CA GLY A 14 -19.41 -8.55 25.84
C GLY A 14 -17.94 -8.29 25.53
N ASN A 15 -17.13 -8.21 26.57
CA ASN A 15 -15.68 -8.05 26.42
C ASN A 15 -15.07 -9.34 25.88
N PRO A 16 -14.05 -9.26 24.98
CA PRO A 16 -13.34 -10.44 24.52
C PRO A 16 -12.68 -11.17 25.69
N LEU A 17 -12.74 -12.48 25.67
CA LEU A 17 -12.08 -13.33 26.67
C LEU A 17 -10.56 -13.28 26.55
N TYR A 18 -10.06 -13.05 25.32
CA TYR A 18 -8.65 -12.92 24.99
C TYR A 18 -8.48 -12.00 23.79
N MET A 19 -7.45 -11.17 23.82
CA MET A 19 -7.04 -10.34 22.67
C MET A 19 -5.58 -10.63 22.37
N TYR A 20 -5.29 -10.99 21.12
CA TYR A 20 -3.95 -11.14 20.59
C TYR A 20 -3.66 -9.98 19.66
N SER A 21 -2.80 -9.08 20.09
CA SER A 21 -2.51 -7.85 19.36
C SER A 21 -1.53 -8.10 18.20
N LEU A 22 -1.48 -7.18 17.24
CA LEU A 22 -0.47 -7.21 16.17
C LEU A 22 0.94 -7.17 16.78
N ARG A 23 1.16 -6.31 17.80
CA ARG A 23 2.40 -6.22 18.55
C ARG A 23 2.81 -7.57 19.14
N GLN A 24 1.92 -8.23 19.86
CA GLN A 24 2.21 -9.56 20.43
C GLN A 24 2.58 -10.58 19.35
N GLY A 25 1.88 -10.54 18.20
CA GLY A 25 2.19 -11.44 17.09
C GLY A 25 3.56 -11.18 16.46
N ILE A 26 4.02 -9.94 16.45
CA ILE A 26 5.36 -9.55 16.00
C ILE A 26 6.39 -9.96 17.06
N ASP A 27 6.20 -9.61 18.32
CA ASP A 27 7.10 -9.93 19.43
C ASP A 27 7.29 -11.45 19.60
N ASP A 28 6.23 -12.24 19.39
CA ASP A 28 6.26 -13.71 19.42
C ASP A 28 6.86 -14.36 18.14
N GLY A 29 7.18 -13.55 17.11
CA GLY A 29 7.75 -14.01 15.84
C GLY A 29 6.76 -14.68 14.87
N PHE A 30 5.46 -14.63 15.13
CA PHE A 30 4.44 -15.19 14.23
C PHE A 30 4.05 -14.26 13.10
N LEU A 31 4.23 -12.95 13.30
CA LEU A 31 3.90 -11.92 12.31
C LEU A 31 5.12 -11.10 11.94
N ALA A 32 5.25 -10.80 10.66
CA ALA A 32 6.30 -9.96 10.14
C ALA A 32 6.14 -8.52 10.64
N PRO A 33 7.21 -7.90 11.14
CA PRO A 33 7.24 -6.47 11.42
C PRO A 33 7.06 -5.65 10.13
N TYR A 34 6.76 -4.37 10.27
CA TYR A 34 6.45 -3.53 9.12
C TYR A 34 7.24 -2.22 9.10
N ARG A 35 7.49 -1.74 7.89
CA ARG A 35 8.08 -0.44 7.61
C ARG A 35 7.03 0.46 6.98
N VAL A 36 6.97 1.72 7.39
CA VAL A 36 6.01 2.69 6.82
C VAL A 36 6.77 3.75 6.05
N ASN A 37 6.52 3.81 4.74
CA ASN A 37 6.94 4.92 3.90
C ASN A 37 5.72 5.83 3.70
N ARG A 38 5.77 7.03 4.28
CA ARG A 38 4.76 8.07 4.12
C ARG A 38 5.13 8.91 2.92
N ILE A 39 4.40 8.80 1.85
CA ILE A 39 4.69 9.50 0.61
C ILE A 39 3.69 10.63 0.41
N VAL A 40 4.19 11.85 0.33
CA VAL A 40 3.39 13.06 0.07
C VAL A 40 3.70 13.54 -1.33
N THR A 41 2.68 13.61 -2.19
CA THR A 41 2.85 14.21 -3.52
C THR A 41 2.84 15.74 -3.40
N THR A 42 3.47 16.44 -4.32
CA THR A 42 3.38 17.91 -4.37
C THR A 42 1.96 18.41 -4.54
N TYR A 43 1.06 17.61 -5.15
CA TYR A 43 -0.38 17.88 -5.20
C TYR A 43 -1.01 17.88 -3.80
N ASP A 44 -0.54 17.00 -2.91
CA ASP A 44 -1.09 16.82 -1.57
C ASP A 44 -0.53 17.84 -0.56
N ALA A 45 0.77 18.20 -0.67
CA ALA A 45 1.48 18.99 0.33
C ALA A 45 0.99 20.45 0.42
N ALA A 46 0.80 21.11 -0.72
CA ALA A 46 0.41 22.52 -0.78
C ALA A 46 -1.10 22.71 -1.01
N GLY A 47 -1.85 21.63 -1.23
CA GLY A 47 -3.14 21.68 -1.88
C GLY A 47 -2.98 22.00 -3.37
N TRP A 48 -3.87 21.51 -4.17
CA TRP A 48 -3.85 21.70 -5.61
C TRP A 48 -5.06 22.48 -6.10
N ARG A 49 -4.84 23.36 -7.09
CA ARG A 49 -5.93 24.13 -7.74
C ARG A 49 -5.88 23.84 -9.23
N PRO A 50 -7.02 23.49 -9.86
CA PRO A 50 -7.06 23.20 -11.28
C PRO A 50 -6.77 24.46 -12.10
N SER A 51 -6.22 24.26 -13.28
CA SER A 51 -6.19 25.28 -14.33
C SER A 51 -7.59 25.44 -14.94
N ALA A 52 -7.89 26.60 -15.51
CA ALA A 52 -9.20 26.82 -16.13
C ALA A 52 -9.45 25.82 -17.27
N GLY A 53 -10.56 25.09 -17.19
CA GLY A 53 -10.93 24.07 -18.18
C GLY A 53 -10.21 22.73 -18.02
N GLU A 54 -9.51 22.51 -16.90
CA GLU A 54 -8.89 21.21 -16.61
C GLU A 54 -9.98 20.17 -16.32
N ILE A 55 -9.79 18.96 -16.86
CA ILE A 55 -10.73 17.84 -16.74
C ILE A 55 -10.20 16.73 -15.86
N ASP A 56 -11.08 16.05 -15.13
CA ASP A 56 -10.77 14.85 -14.40
C ASP A 56 -10.60 13.62 -15.33
N ARG A 57 -10.22 12.45 -14.76
CA ARG A 57 -10.07 11.21 -15.54
C ARG A 57 -11.36 10.75 -16.21
N TYR A 58 -12.51 11.21 -15.77
CA TYR A 58 -13.81 10.90 -16.37
C TYR A 58 -14.22 11.92 -17.44
N GLY A 59 -13.35 12.90 -17.75
CA GLY A 59 -13.62 13.96 -18.74
C GLY A 59 -14.55 15.07 -18.24
N ARG A 60 -14.77 15.19 -16.94
CA ARG A 60 -15.58 16.25 -16.33
C ARG A 60 -14.69 17.41 -15.97
N GLU A 61 -15.17 18.63 -16.24
CA GLU A 61 -14.46 19.85 -15.82
C GLU A 61 -14.35 19.89 -14.29
N ILE A 62 -13.14 20.17 -13.82
CA ILE A 62 -12.85 20.24 -12.39
C ILE A 62 -13.24 21.63 -11.90
N PRO A 63 -14.18 21.77 -10.94
CA PRO A 63 -14.56 23.07 -10.39
C PRO A 63 -13.35 23.81 -9.80
N ASP A 64 -13.31 25.15 -9.93
CA ASP A 64 -12.28 25.94 -9.27
C ASP A 64 -12.39 25.81 -7.74
N GLY A 65 -11.28 25.43 -7.11
CA GLY A 65 -11.21 25.18 -5.68
C GLY A 65 -9.81 24.71 -5.26
N LEU A 66 -9.53 24.77 -3.96
CA LEU A 66 -8.32 24.20 -3.39
C LEU A 66 -8.63 22.76 -2.95
N TYR A 67 -8.00 21.78 -3.59
CA TYR A 67 -8.17 20.37 -3.33
C TYR A 67 -7.02 19.81 -2.47
N ARG A 68 -7.36 18.94 -1.52
CA ARG A 68 -6.42 18.24 -0.63
C ARG A 68 -6.46 16.72 -0.89
N THR A 69 -5.59 15.97 -0.26
CA THR A 69 -5.48 14.51 -0.42
C THR A 69 -6.82 13.77 -0.35
N GLU A 70 -7.68 14.16 0.59
CA GLU A 70 -9.01 13.55 0.77
C GLU A 70 -9.98 13.85 -0.38
N ASP A 71 -9.77 14.96 -1.08
CA ASP A 71 -10.61 15.40 -2.19
C ASP A 71 -10.24 14.70 -3.51
N PHE A 72 -8.97 14.33 -3.70
CA PHE A 72 -8.49 13.70 -4.94
C PHE A 72 -9.13 12.35 -5.25
N GLU A 73 -9.73 11.71 -4.29
CA GLU A 73 -10.39 10.43 -4.48
C GLU A 73 -11.91 10.55 -4.50
N ARG A 74 -12.44 11.60 -3.90
CA ARG A 74 -13.88 11.81 -3.70
C ARG A 74 -14.49 12.75 -4.72
N VAL A 75 -13.75 13.81 -5.07
CA VAL A 75 -14.24 14.93 -5.88
C VAL A 75 -13.48 15.02 -7.20
N VAL A 76 -12.16 14.78 -7.16
CA VAL A 76 -11.26 14.96 -8.30
C VAL A 76 -10.43 13.72 -8.54
N ALA A 77 -10.52 13.18 -9.72
CA ALA A 77 -9.76 12.00 -10.12
C ALA A 77 -8.64 12.42 -11.08
N LEU A 78 -7.44 12.66 -10.54
CA LEU A 78 -6.29 13.12 -11.31
C LEU A 78 -5.48 11.95 -11.88
N LYS A 79 -5.46 11.84 -13.21
CA LYS A 79 -4.61 10.88 -13.91
C LYS A 79 -3.11 11.13 -13.64
N ALA A 80 -2.70 12.40 -13.62
CA ALA A 80 -1.31 12.78 -13.34
C ALA A 80 -0.83 12.30 -11.95
N ARG A 81 -1.69 12.34 -10.93
CA ARG A 81 -1.38 11.80 -9.60
C ARG A 81 -1.18 10.28 -9.64
N THR A 82 -2.04 9.57 -10.36
CA THR A 82 -1.90 8.11 -10.56
C THR A 82 -0.58 7.76 -11.25
N GLU A 83 -0.19 8.53 -12.27
CA GLU A 83 1.08 8.34 -13.00
C GLU A 83 2.30 8.63 -12.11
N ALA A 84 2.24 9.67 -11.27
CA ALA A 84 3.30 9.99 -10.30
C ALA A 84 3.47 8.87 -9.26
N ILE A 85 2.38 8.37 -8.69
CA ILE A 85 2.39 7.23 -7.76
C ILE A 85 2.96 5.97 -8.44
N ALA A 86 2.53 5.67 -9.67
CA ALA A 86 3.02 4.50 -10.40
C ALA A 86 4.53 4.58 -10.67
N ARG A 87 5.04 5.77 -11.04
CA ARG A 87 6.47 6.00 -11.28
C ARG A 87 7.27 5.81 -9.99
N HIS A 88 6.86 6.46 -8.92
CA HIS A 88 7.51 6.31 -7.62
C HIS A 88 7.55 4.83 -7.17
N LEU A 89 6.41 4.11 -7.27
CA LEU A 89 6.36 2.69 -6.93
C LEU A 89 7.30 1.85 -7.81
N ALA A 90 7.35 2.13 -9.12
CA ALA A 90 8.24 1.42 -10.03
C ALA A 90 9.72 1.66 -9.68
N ASP A 91 10.09 2.89 -9.35
CA ASP A 91 11.44 3.22 -8.90
C ASP A 91 11.76 2.60 -7.55
N PHE A 92 10.85 2.67 -6.57
CA PHE A 92 11.00 2.00 -5.28
C PHE A 92 11.28 0.49 -5.46
N MET A 93 10.48 -0.19 -6.29
CA MET A 93 10.71 -1.62 -6.58
C MET A 93 12.02 -1.88 -7.31
N LYS A 94 12.44 -0.96 -8.19
CA LYS A 94 13.70 -1.08 -8.93
C LYS A 94 14.91 -0.98 -8.02
N TYR A 95 14.86 -0.15 -6.98
CA TYR A 95 15.95 0.01 -6.02
C TYR A 95 15.98 -1.12 -4.97
N ASN A 96 14.83 -1.72 -4.67
CA ASN A 96 14.72 -2.80 -3.68
C ASN A 96 14.66 -4.19 -4.35
N ASP A 97 13.47 -4.60 -4.78
CA ASP A 97 13.24 -5.89 -5.44
C ASP A 97 12.09 -5.77 -6.44
N ARG A 98 12.42 -5.83 -7.73
CA ARG A 98 11.41 -5.74 -8.83
C ARG A 98 10.47 -6.93 -8.88
N MET A 99 10.82 -8.05 -8.24
CA MET A 99 9.98 -9.25 -8.18
C MET A 99 9.24 -9.38 -6.85
N ALA A 100 9.36 -8.40 -5.94
CA ALA A 100 8.64 -8.38 -4.68
C ALA A 100 7.13 -8.33 -4.92
N LYS A 101 6.39 -9.33 -4.46
CA LYS A 101 4.94 -9.37 -4.59
C LYS A 101 4.29 -8.17 -3.90
N THR A 102 3.49 -7.43 -4.64
CA THR A 102 2.95 -6.12 -4.28
C THR A 102 1.45 -6.05 -4.53
N ILE A 103 0.69 -5.51 -3.58
CA ILE A 103 -0.75 -5.23 -3.76
C ILE A 103 -0.98 -3.72 -3.67
N VAL A 104 -1.61 -3.15 -4.71
CA VAL A 104 -1.93 -1.72 -4.81
C VAL A 104 -3.43 -1.53 -4.64
N PHE A 105 -3.82 -0.85 -3.57
CA PHE A 105 -5.22 -0.52 -3.27
C PHE A 105 -5.61 0.81 -3.91
N CYS A 106 -6.50 0.76 -4.87
CA CYS A 106 -7.00 1.89 -5.67
C CYS A 106 -8.43 2.26 -5.25
N VAL A 107 -8.88 3.46 -5.62
CA VAL A 107 -10.22 4.01 -5.27
C VAL A 107 -11.34 3.18 -5.88
N ASP A 108 -11.24 2.96 -7.19
CA ASP A 108 -12.24 2.29 -8.01
C ASP A 108 -11.58 1.43 -9.10
N GLN A 109 -12.39 0.79 -9.91
CA GLN A 109 -11.92 -0.12 -10.96
C GLN A 109 -11.17 0.61 -12.08
N GLU A 110 -11.55 1.85 -12.38
CA GLU A 110 -10.87 2.67 -13.40
C GLU A 110 -9.50 3.10 -12.89
N HIS A 111 -9.39 3.53 -11.63
CA HIS A 111 -8.11 3.83 -11.01
C HIS A 111 -7.19 2.59 -10.98
N ALA A 112 -7.73 1.41 -10.67
CA ALA A 112 -6.97 0.18 -10.70
C ALA A 112 -6.46 -0.16 -12.11
N GLU A 113 -7.26 0.11 -13.15
CA GLU A 113 -6.85 -0.08 -14.55
C GLU A 113 -5.81 0.95 -15.00
N GLU A 114 -5.97 2.22 -14.64
CA GLU A 114 -4.98 3.26 -14.94
C GLU A 114 -3.64 2.98 -14.27
N MET A 115 -3.66 2.58 -13.00
CA MET A 115 -2.47 2.18 -12.25
C MET A 115 -1.78 0.97 -12.91
N ARG A 116 -2.55 -0.06 -13.30
CA ARG A 116 -2.03 -1.22 -14.02
C ARG A 116 -1.34 -0.82 -15.33
N ARG A 117 -1.97 0.05 -16.13
CA ARG A 117 -1.40 0.52 -17.40
C ARG A 117 -0.12 1.32 -17.18
N ALA A 118 -0.13 2.25 -16.22
CA ALA A 118 1.04 3.05 -15.90
C ALA A 118 2.22 2.18 -15.46
N LEU A 119 1.99 1.21 -14.54
CA LEU A 119 3.01 0.29 -14.07
C LEU A 119 3.53 -0.64 -15.18
N ASN A 120 2.68 -1.12 -16.09
CA ASN A 120 3.10 -1.92 -17.23
C ASN A 120 3.99 -1.11 -18.18
N ASN A 121 3.65 0.16 -18.44
CA ASN A 121 4.45 1.04 -19.30
C ASN A 121 5.82 1.33 -18.69
N LEU A 122 5.93 1.44 -17.39
CA LEU A 122 7.17 1.69 -16.67
C LEU A 122 8.06 0.44 -16.54
N ASN A 123 7.48 -0.77 -16.70
CA ASN A 123 8.18 -2.05 -16.56
C ASN A 123 8.13 -2.89 -17.84
N THR A 124 8.25 -2.26 -19.01
CA THR A 124 8.09 -2.93 -20.31
C THR A 124 9.04 -4.10 -20.55
N ASP A 125 10.24 -4.06 -19.97
CA ASP A 125 11.22 -5.15 -20.01
C ASP A 125 10.71 -6.39 -19.25
N LEU A 126 10.14 -6.21 -18.07
CA LEU A 126 9.56 -7.29 -17.28
C LEU A 126 8.24 -7.78 -17.87
N VAL A 127 7.41 -6.90 -18.39
CA VAL A 127 6.15 -7.27 -19.07
C VAL A 127 6.42 -8.12 -20.32
N LYS A 128 7.50 -7.87 -21.06
CA LYS A 128 7.91 -8.73 -22.18
C LYS A 128 8.28 -10.14 -21.74
N LYS A 129 8.90 -10.28 -20.56
CA LYS A 129 9.29 -11.58 -20.00
C LYS A 129 8.13 -12.27 -19.27
N TYR A 130 7.32 -11.48 -18.59
CA TYR A 130 6.17 -11.91 -17.80
C TYR A 130 4.94 -11.08 -18.21
N PRO A 131 4.14 -11.51 -19.18
CA PRO A 131 2.98 -10.74 -19.68
C PRO A 131 1.98 -10.37 -18.58
N ASP A 132 1.89 -11.17 -17.51
CA ASP A 132 1.06 -10.96 -16.34
C ASP A 132 1.83 -10.33 -15.16
N TYR A 133 2.89 -9.54 -15.44
CA TYR A 133 3.68 -8.89 -14.39
C TYR A 133 2.81 -7.99 -13.50
N VAL A 134 1.93 -7.17 -14.11
CA VAL A 134 0.93 -6.37 -13.41
C VAL A 134 -0.46 -6.81 -13.85
N CYS A 135 -1.26 -7.31 -12.92
CA CYS A 135 -2.64 -7.70 -13.17
C CYS A 135 -3.62 -6.86 -12.35
N ARG A 136 -4.75 -6.52 -12.97
CA ARG A 136 -5.88 -5.96 -12.25
C ARG A 136 -6.74 -7.10 -11.69
N VAL A 137 -7.21 -6.92 -10.46
CA VAL A 137 -8.11 -7.86 -9.81
C VAL A 137 -9.25 -7.08 -9.17
N THR A 138 -10.37 -7.05 -9.86
CA THR A 138 -11.60 -6.39 -9.40
C THR A 138 -12.79 -7.34 -9.61
N SER A 139 -13.98 -6.95 -9.16
CA SER A 139 -15.19 -7.78 -9.28
C SER A 139 -15.53 -8.12 -10.73
N ASP A 140 -15.19 -7.25 -11.68
CA ASP A 140 -15.58 -7.38 -13.08
C ASP A 140 -14.77 -8.42 -13.85
N GLU A 141 -13.58 -8.79 -13.38
CA GLU A 141 -12.74 -9.79 -14.06
C GLU A 141 -13.18 -11.25 -13.83
N GLY A 142 -14.08 -11.48 -12.91
CA GLY A 142 -14.68 -12.79 -12.69
C GLY A 142 -13.67 -13.94 -12.53
N ALA A 143 -13.68 -14.90 -13.45
CA ALA A 143 -12.78 -16.07 -13.39
C ALA A 143 -11.32 -15.72 -13.68
N VAL A 144 -11.06 -14.74 -14.54
CA VAL A 144 -9.69 -14.29 -14.89
C VAL A 144 -9.03 -13.65 -13.67
N GLY A 145 -9.72 -12.74 -12.99
CA GLY A 145 -9.22 -12.11 -11.77
C GLY A 145 -8.94 -13.13 -10.67
N ARG A 146 -9.83 -14.13 -10.50
CA ARG A 146 -9.58 -15.24 -9.56
C ARG A 146 -8.33 -16.05 -9.94
N GLY A 147 -8.12 -16.30 -11.24
CA GLY A 147 -6.92 -16.97 -11.73
C GLY A 147 -5.63 -16.19 -11.43
N HIS A 148 -5.65 -14.86 -11.61
CA HIS A 148 -4.52 -14.00 -11.22
C HIS A 148 -4.26 -14.04 -9.70
N CYS A 149 -5.32 -14.00 -8.88
CA CYS A 149 -5.21 -14.14 -7.44
C CYS A 149 -4.60 -15.47 -7.02
N SER A 150 -5.08 -16.59 -7.58
CA SER A 150 -4.55 -17.93 -7.26
C SER A 150 -3.06 -18.02 -7.55
N ARG A 151 -2.63 -17.59 -8.75
CA ARG A 151 -1.21 -17.58 -9.11
C ARG A 151 -0.37 -16.64 -8.26
N PHE A 152 -0.93 -15.49 -7.85
CA PHE A 152 -0.24 -14.56 -6.96
C PHE A 152 0.06 -15.17 -5.57
N GLN A 153 -0.82 -16.04 -5.09
CA GLN A 153 -0.68 -16.74 -3.81
C GLN A 153 0.29 -17.93 -3.88
N GLU A 154 0.46 -18.51 -5.08
CA GLU A 154 1.37 -19.62 -5.30
C GLU A 154 2.81 -19.21 -5.07
N LEU A 155 3.54 -20.02 -4.32
CA LEU A 155 4.91 -19.74 -3.91
C LEU A 155 5.91 -19.85 -5.08
N GLU A 156 5.71 -20.83 -5.94
CA GLU A 156 6.62 -21.12 -7.05
C GLU A 156 6.34 -20.29 -8.31
N THR A 157 5.23 -19.56 -8.33
CA THR A 157 4.82 -18.78 -9.49
C THR A 157 5.40 -17.37 -9.44
N ALA A 158 6.28 -17.06 -10.40
CA ALA A 158 6.97 -15.77 -10.48
C ALA A 158 6.02 -14.58 -10.78
N SER A 159 4.93 -14.80 -11.53
CA SER A 159 3.96 -13.76 -11.90
C SER A 159 2.51 -14.22 -11.68
N PRO A 160 1.59 -13.34 -11.33
CA PRO A 160 1.72 -11.88 -11.19
C PRO A 160 2.62 -11.44 -10.04
N VAL A 161 3.31 -10.30 -10.26
CA VAL A 161 4.12 -9.65 -9.21
C VAL A 161 3.34 -8.51 -8.57
N ILE A 162 2.62 -7.71 -9.35
CA ILE A 162 1.84 -6.58 -8.86
C ILE A 162 0.35 -6.85 -9.14
N LEU A 163 -0.47 -6.73 -8.09
CA LEU A 163 -1.92 -6.71 -8.22
C LEU A 163 -2.45 -5.30 -7.96
N THR A 164 -3.28 -4.77 -8.87
CA THR A 164 -4.04 -3.55 -8.62
C THR A 164 -5.50 -3.90 -8.34
N THR A 165 -6.08 -3.33 -7.29
CA THR A 165 -7.45 -3.63 -6.86
C THR A 165 -8.16 -2.42 -6.31
N SER A 166 -9.48 -2.33 -6.47
CA SER A 166 -10.31 -1.24 -5.95
C SER A 166 -11.06 -1.60 -4.68
N GLN A 167 -11.34 -2.86 -4.47
CA GLN A 167 -12.00 -3.34 -3.26
C GLN A 167 -11.03 -4.22 -2.49
N LEU A 168 -11.31 -4.39 -1.20
CA LEU A 168 -10.75 -5.50 -0.48
C LEU A 168 -10.95 -6.72 -1.38
N LEU A 169 -9.84 -7.30 -1.81
CA LEU A 169 -9.86 -8.63 -2.39
C LEU A 169 -10.57 -9.50 -1.35
N SER A 170 -11.92 -9.44 -1.48
CA SER A 170 -12.83 -9.92 -0.47
C SER A 170 -12.57 -11.40 -0.29
N THR A 171 -12.38 -11.80 0.94
CA THR A 171 -12.38 -13.17 1.40
C THR A 171 -11.41 -14.11 0.68
N GLY A 172 -10.25 -14.37 1.30
CA GLY A 172 -9.49 -15.56 1.00
C GLY A 172 -8.19 -15.41 0.22
N ILE A 173 -7.69 -14.19 -0.06
CA ILE A 173 -6.32 -14.07 -0.56
C ILE A 173 -5.37 -14.18 0.62
N ASP A 174 -4.72 -15.31 0.70
CA ASP A 174 -3.57 -15.52 1.55
C ASP A 174 -2.31 -15.38 0.70
N ALA A 175 -1.64 -14.24 0.79
CA ALA A 175 -0.43 -13.97 0.02
C ALA A 175 0.79 -13.91 0.96
N PRO A 176 1.30 -15.06 1.41
CA PRO A 176 2.38 -15.10 2.41
C PRO A 176 3.67 -14.43 1.93
N THR A 177 3.89 -14.39 0.63
CA THR A 177 5.07 -13.76 0.01
C THR A 177 4.87 -12.29 -0.37
N CYS A 178 3.72 -11.68 -0.03
CA CYS A 178 3.47 -10.25 -0.29
C CYS A 178 4.43 -9.40 0.58
N LYS A 179 5.33 -8.68 -0.08
CA LYS A 179 6.33 -7.81 0.56
C LYS A 179 5.92 -6.34 0.61
N ASN A 180 5.01 -5.89 -0.27
CA ASN A 180 4.62 -4.48 -0.32
C ASN A 180 3.10 -4.32 -0.35
N ILE A 181 2.59 -3.48 0.53
CA ILE A 181 1.20 -3.00 0.57
C ILE A 181 1.20 -1.53 0.20
N VAL A 182 0.50 -1.18 -0.86
CA VAL A 182 0.46 0.19 -1.39
C VAL A 182 -0.92 0.78 -1.22
N LEU A 183 -1.01 1.88 -0.47
CA LEU A 183 -2.25 2.58 -0.20
C LEU A 183 -2.35 3.79 -1.13
N ALA A 184 -2.93 3.59 -2.32
CA ALA A 184 -3.20 4.65 -3.29
C ALA A 184 -4.60 5.26 -3.13
N ARG A 185 -5.36 4.84 -2.13
CA ARG A 185 -6.65 5.40 -1.71
C ARG A 185 -6.73 5.57 -0.20
N VAL A 186 -7.59 6.49 0.25
CA VAL A 186 -7.86 6.69 1.68
C VAL A 186 -8.59 5.46 2.24
N ILE A 187 -8.11 4.96 3.38
CA ILE A 187 -8.77 3.88 4.11
C ILE A 187 -9.60 4.50 5.23
N GLY A 188 -10.91 4.35 5.14
CA GLY A 188 -11.87 5.00 6.04
C GLY A 188 -12.07 4.28 7.37
N SER A 189 -11.89 2.97 7.42
CA SER A 189 -12.18 2.18 8.63
C SER A 189 -10.97 1.38 9.12
N MET A 190 -10.88 1.21 10.43
CA MET A 190 -9.86 0.40 11.09
C MET A 190 -9.99 -1.09 10.73
N VAL A 191 -11.22 -1.59 10.55
CA VAL A 191 -11.46 -2.98 10.17
C VAL A 191 -10.88 -3.25 8.79
N GLU A 192 -11.17 -2.35 7.83
CA GLU A 192 -10.63 -2.42 6.49
C GLU A 192 -9.11 -2.32 6.49
N PHE A 193 -8.55 -1.37 7.25
CA PHE A 193 -7.11 -1.20 7.39
C PHE A 193 -6.43 -2.49 7.89
N LYS A 194 -6.94 -3.09 8.97
CA LYS A 194 -6.41 -4.36 9.50
C LYS A 194 -6.49 -5.51 8.50
N GLN A 195 -7.55 -5.58 7.70
CA GLN A 195 -7.66 -6.59 6.65
C GLN A 195 -6.64 -6.40 5.53
N ILE A 196 -6.36 -5.15 5.15
CA ILE A 196 -5.34 -4.80 4.15
C ILE A 196 -3.95 -5.17 4.68
N ILE A 197 -3.59 -4.70 5.86
CA ILE A 197 -2.27 -4.93 6.46
C ILE A 197 -2.04 -6.41 6.71
N GLY A 198 -3.05 -7.15 7.16
CA GLY A 198 -2.99 -8.59 7.37
C GLY A 198 -2.53 -9.40 6.15
N ARG A 199 -2.57 -8.82 4.94
CA ARG A 199 -2.00 -9.46 3.74
C ARG A 199 -0.49 -9.50 3.74
N GLY A 200 0.16 -8.56 4.43
CA GLY A 200 1.63 -8.48 4.54
C GLY A 200 2.22 -9.17 5.76
N THR A 201 1.44 -9.50 6.77
CA THR A 201 1.94 -9.85 8.10
C THR A 201 2.57 -11.24 8.22
N ARG A 202 2.49 -12.12 7.23
CA ARG A 202 3.10 -13.44 7.33
C ARG A 202 4.61 -13.40 7.20
N VAL A 203 5.33 -14.02 8.13
CA VAL A 203 6.77 -14.27 8.05
C VAL A 203 7.04 -15.43 7.07
N ARG A 204 8.04 -15.28 6.23
CA ARG A 204 8.50 -16.31 5.28
C ARG A 204 10.00 -16.19 5.07
N ASP A 205 10.77 -16.76 5.98
CA ASP A 205 12.25 -16.75 5.97
C ASP A 205 12.81 -17.42 4.72
N ASP A 206 12.12 -18.45 4.21
CA ASP A 206 12.46 -19.17 2.98
C ASP A 206 12.28 -18.33 1.70
N TYR A 207 11.70 -17.14 1.80
CA TYR A 207 11.53 -16.15 0.72
C TYR A 207 12.16 -14.79 1.05
N ASP A 208 13.10 -14.74 2.00
CA ASP A 208 13.73 -13.49 2.48
C ASP A 208 12.70 -12.42 2.84
N LYS A 209 11.60 -12.86 3.46
CA LYS A 209 10.54 -11.96 3.93
C LYS A 209 10.52 -11.92 5.44
N TYR A 210 11.36 -11.07 5.99
CA TYR A 210 11.48 -10.79 7.42
C TYR A 210 10.60 -9.62 7.86
N PHE A 211 10.21 -8.75 6.94
CA PHE A 211 9.33 -7.60 7.13
C PHE A 211 8.50 -7.34 5.87
N PHE A 212 7.56 -6.42 5.95
CA PHE A 212 6.86 -5.91 4.77
C PHE A 212 6.78 -4.39 4.79
N ASN A 213 6.64 -3.79 3.60
CA ASN A 213 6.55 -2.35 3.44
C ASN A 213 5.10 -1.92 3.26
N ILE A 214 4.76 -0.79 3.87
CA ILE A 214 3.52 -0.06 3.65
C ILE A 214 3.90 1.25 2.98
N LEU A 215 3.58 1.38 1.69
CA LEU A 215 3.75 2.63 0.95
C LEU A 215 2.42 3.39 1.03
N ASP A 216 2.39 4.44 1.82
CA ASP A 216 1.16 5.19 2.13
C ASP A 216 1.18 6.57 1.46
N TYR A 217 0.41 6.69 0.37
CA TYR A 217 0.21 7.94 -0.37
C TYR A 217 -0.98 8.78 0.12
N THR A 218 -1.59 8.39 1.24
CA THR A 218 -2.87 8.98 1.70
C THR A 218 -2.89 9.35 3.18
N GLY A 219 -1.84 9.04 3.92
CA GLY A 219 -1.78 9.23 5.37
C GLY A 219 -2.64 8.25 6.18
N SER A 220 -3.17 7.20 5.54
CA SER A 220 -4.05 6.23 6.19
C SER A 220 -3.32 5.41 7.26
N ALA A 221 -2.06 5.03 7.02
CA ALA A 221 -1.25 4.30 8.00
C ALA A 221 -1.05 5.12 9.27
N THR A 222 -0.69 6.41 9.15
CA THR A 222 -0.54 7.31 10.30
C THR A 222 -1.82 7.45 11.12
N LYS A 223 -2.97 7.53 10.43
CA LYS A 223 -4.27 7.65 11.09
C LYS A 223 -4.68 6.38 11.85
N HIS A 224 -4.36 5.22 11.30
CA HIS A 224 -4.84 3.94 11.82
C HIS A 224 -3.85 3.25 12.77
N PHE A 225 -2.54 3.45 12.61
CA PHE A 225 -1.55 3.03 13.60
C PHE A 225 -1.43 4.08 14.73
N ALA A 226 -2.49 4.25 15.50
CA ALA A 226 -2.56 5.26 16.56
C ALA A 226 -2.43 4.67 17.96
N ASP A 227 -2.36 3.35 18.09
CA ASP A 227 -2.28 2.62 19.36
C ASP A 227 -1.07 1.66 19.36
N PRO A 228 0.13 2.15 19.75
CA PRO A 228 1.35 1.33 19.74
C PRO A 228 1.27 0.09 20.62
N ASP A 229 0.48 0.11 21.68
CA ASP A 229 0.30 -1.06 22.57
C ASP A 229 -0.44 -2.21 21.88
N PHE A 230 -1.29 -1.89 20.91
CA PHE A 230 -2.03 -2.89 20.14
C PHE A 230 -1.42 -3.13 18.76
N ASP A 231 -1.09 -2.07 18.04
CA ASP A 231 -0.65 -2.13 16.65
C ASP A 231 0.85 -2.46 16.54
N GLY A 232 1.63 -2.27 17.62
CA GLY A 232 3.10 -2.30 17.60
C GLY A 232 3.70 -1.02 17.02
N GLU A 233 5.01 -0.93 17.04
CA GLU A 233 5.75 0.16 16.41
C GLU A 233 6.33 -0.34 15.07
N PRO A 234 6.32 0.49 14.02
CA PRO A 234 7.01 0.16 12.79
C PRO A 234 8.52 0.12 13.02
N VAL A 235 9.20 -0.82 12.40
CA VAL A 235 10.67 -0.92 12.46
C VAL A 235 11.31 0.35 11.88
N ARG A 236 10.69 0.94 10.85
CA ARG A 236 11.15 2.19 10.23
C ARG A 236 9.96 3.02 9.78
N ILE A 237 10.06 4.33 9.98
CA ILE A 237 9.18 5.33 9.36
C ILE A 237 10.06 6.26 8.51
N ALA A 238 9.80 6.28 7.21
CA ALA A 238 10.36 7.25 6.28
C ALA A 238 9.26 8.19 5.77
N GLU A 239 9.59 9.45 5.58
CA GLU A 239 8.75 10.44 4.95
C GLU A 239 9.42 10.87 3.65
N GLU A 240 8.68 10.77 2.54
CA GLU A 240 9.15 11.09 1.20
C GLU A 240 8.22 12.13 0.58
N GLU A 241 8.80 13.16 -0.01
CA GLU A 241 8.07 14.09 -0.87
C GLU A 241 8.41 13.78 -2.32
N ILE A 242 7.37 13.55 -3.14
CA ILE A 242 7.52 13.25 -4.56
C ILE A 242 6.94 14.37 -5.42
N GLY A 243 7.65 14.69 -6.51
CA GLY A 243 7.21 15.66 -7.50
C GLY A 243 6.07 15.14 -8.38
N ASN A 244 5.54 16.03 -9.22
CA ASN A 244 4.47 15.73 -10.16
C ASN A 244 4.82 14.60 -11.14
N GLU A 245 6.12 14.38 -11.37
CA GLU A 245 6.61 13.28 -12.21
C GLU A 245 6.91 12.01 -11.42
N GLY A 246 6.63 11.97 -10.11
CA GLY A 246 6.83 10.81 -9.26
C GLY A 246 8.27 10.58 -8.79
N CYS A 247 9.19 11.51 -9.09
CA CYS A 247 10.56 11.45 -8.59
C CYS A 247 10.62 11.95 -7.15
N THR A 248 11.37 11.28 -6.28
CA THR A 248 11.61 11.73 -4.90
C THR A 248 12.39 13.04 -4.90
N ILE A 249 11.81 14.06 -4.26
CA ILE A 249 12.42 15.38 -4.09
C ILE A 249 13.19 15.43 -2.75
N GLN A 250 12.58 14.86 -1.72
CA GLN A 250 13.12 14.83 -0.38
C GLN A 250 12.76 13.53 0.31
N GLU A 251 13.70 12.94 1.02
CA GLU A 251 13.49 11.79 1.89
C GLU A 251 14.05 12.11 3.28
N ARG A 252 13.30 11.69 4.31
CA ARG A 252 13.70 11.83 5.71
C ARG A 252 13.28 10.59 6.48
N VAL A 253 14.22 9.94 7.15
CA VAL A 253 13.92 8.91 8.15
C VAL A 253 13.47 9.60 9.44
N VAL A 254 12.26 9.27 9.90
CA VAL A 254 11.64 9.86 11.10
C VAL A 254 11.91 9.00 12.33
N SER A 255 11.92 7.69 12.16
CA SER A 255 12.18 6.71 13.22
C SER A 255 12.79 5.46 12.60
N SER A 256 13.88 4.95 13.20
CA SER A 256 14.43 3.62 12.96
C SER A 256 14.41 2.85 14.28
N GLY A 257 13.94 1.61 14.27
CA GLY A 257 13.96 0.73 15.43
C GLY A 257 15.35 0.09 15.62
N GLU A 258 15.58 -0.50 16.80
CA GLU A 258 16.86 -1.12 17.20
C GLU A 258 17.40 -2.19 16.22
N ALA A 259 16.56 -2.76 15.36
CA ALA A 259 16.96 -3.77 14.38
C ALA A 259 17.78 -3.22 13.19
N GLU A 260 17.68 -1.91 12.87
CA GLU A 260 18.48 -1.30 11.79
C GLU A 260 19.87 -0.84 12.26
N GLU A 261 20.05 -0.57 13.55
CA GLU A 261 21.38 -0.23 14.10
C GLU A 261 22.37 -1.40 13.99
N LEU A 262 21.87 -2.65 13.99
CA LEU A 262 22.71 -3.85 13.86
C LEU A 262 23.20 -4.07 12.42
N ASP A 263 22.39 -3.73 11.40
CA ASP A 263 22.78 -3.86 9.99
C ASP A 263 23.79 -2.77 9.57
N GLU A 264 23.71 -1.56 10.14
CA GLU A 264 24.68 -0.49 9.85
C GLU A 264 26.04 -0.74 10.52
N GLU A 265 26.07 -1.40 11.68
CA GLU A 265 27.34 -1.76 12.33
C GLU A 265 28.05 -2.94 11.61
N GLU A 266 27.35 -3.91 11.05
CA GLU A 266 27.95 -5.00 10.27
C GLU A 266 28.58 -4.53 8.96
N HIS A 267 28.00 -3.53 8.28
CA HIS A 267 28.56 -2.97 7.06
C HIS A 267 29.69 -1.95 7.29
N ALA A 268 29.91 -1.51 8.50
CA ALA A 268 31.03 -0.60 8.85
C ALA A 268 32.37 -1.33 9.09
N TYR A 269 32.36 -2.68 9.12
CA TYR A 269 33.55 -3.51 9.37
C TYR A 269 34.01 -4.36 8.16
N GLU A 270 33.38 -4.21 6.98
CA GLU A 270 33.88 -4.73 5.70
C GLU A 270 34.50 -3.61 4.84
#